data_05e85387007274d2ef178230b6163be8
#
_entry.id   05e85387007274d2ef178230b6163be8
#
_cell.length_a   1.000
_cell.length_b   1.000
_cell.length_c   1.000
_cell.angle_alpha   90.00
_cell.angle_beta   90.00
_cell.angle_gamma   90.00
#
_symmetry.space_group_name_H-M   'P 1'
#
loop_
_entity.id
_entity.type
_entity.pdbx_description
1 polymer ?
#
loop_
_entity_poly.entity_id
_entity_poly.type
_entity_poly.pdbx_seq_one_letter_code
_entity_poly.pdbx_strand_id
1 'polypeptide(L)'
;VYATIITGVFILPDTPQSLFWLWALLLTIKTVPKCPNISMSGINMLKLSVVIGLGILSKYTTIFLWIGIILYIFFYNRDWLKSKWLYIGLLISAIISIPILIWNIQNDFISINFHTNRVDMSGYSMDFDYLISEILGEFLYNNPIVYILVIVSIIAGLRGKLSLEKSHLRILLLAGLPIVITFIIFSLFRRTLPHWTAPGITSLIPLAAVYISDRRIKTRGIPVVIILSLALISLIITLGLVQINSGFIPFDKSTDYNRIGKNDPSLDIYGYRQAGDKFVYIVEQDRRNGVMDDNSFMVGSKWFPLANYEYYFARKVGMNALA
;
A
#
# COMPACT_ATOMS: atom_id res chain seq x y z
N VAL A 1 -8.18 6.78 5.56
CA VAL A 1 -7.80 6.76 4.14
C VAL A 1 -8.34 5.49 3.50
N TYR A 2 -8.88 5.52 2.26
CA TYR A 2 -9.44 4.34 1.57
C TYR A 2 -8.45 3.19 1.51
N ALA A 3 -7.18 3.50 1.18
CA ALA A 3 -6.11 2.55 1.13
C ALA A 3 -6.06 1.67 2.38
N THR A 4 -6.07 2.26 3.56
CA THR A 4 -5.96 1.54 4.84
C THR A 4 -7.18 0.67 5.14
N ILE A 5 -8.38 1.10 4.71
CA ILE A 5 -9.61 0.32 4.88
C ILE A 5 -9.60 -0.88 3.93
N ILE A 6 -9.30 -0.65 2.65
CA ILE A 6 -9.27 -1.71 1.63
C ILE A 6 -8.20 -2.75 1.99
N THR A 7 -6.99 -2.32 2.35
CA THR A 7 -5.92 -3.25 2.70
C THR A 7 -6.24 -4.05 3.95
N GLY A 8 -6.93 -3.45 4.94
CA GLY A 8 -7.35 -4.13 6.16
C GLY A 8 -8.39 -5.22 5.91
N VAL A 9 -9.32 -4.99 4.99
CA VAL A 9 -10.38 -5.97 4.64
C VAL A 9 -9.85 -7.10 3.76
N PHE A 10 -8.98 -6.81 2.79
CA PHE A 10 -8.50 -7.80 1.80
C PHE A 10 -7.22 -8.53 2.22
N ILE A 11 -6.71 -8.31 3.43
CA ILE A 11 -5.49 -8.97 3.95
C ILE A 11 -4.32 -8.84 2.95
N LEU A 12 -4.12 -7.65 2.42
CA LEU A 12 -3.04 -7.35 1.50
C LEU A 12 -1.70 -7.18 2.26
N PRO A 13 -0.55 -7.38 1.61
CA PRO A 13 0.77 -7.09 2.20
C PRO A 13 0.90 -5.67 2.75
N ASP A 14 0.10 -4.74 2.24
CA ASP A 14 -0.01 -3.36 2.70
C ASP A 14 -0.55 -3.23 4.14
N THR A 15 -1.31 -4.21 4.63
CA THR A 15 -1.85 -4.19 5.99
C THR A 15 -0.75 -4.28 7.06
N PRO A 16 0.07 -5.35 7.10
CA PRO A 16 1.19 -5.41 8.04
C PRO A 16 2.24 -4.35 7.75
N GLN A 17 2.46 -3.97 6.48
CA GLN A 17 3.33 -2.85 6.13
C GLN A 17 2.88 -1.56 6.83
N SER A 18 1.61 -1.20 6.77
CA SER A 18 1.08 0.02 7.38
C SER A 18 1.29 0.05 8.89
N LEU A 19 1.12 -1.08 9.57
CA LEU A 19 1.39 -1.22 10.99
C LEU A 19 2.86 -0.95 11.31
N PHE A 20 3.78 -1.66 10.64
CA PHE A 20 5.22 -1.50 10.86
C PHE A 20 5.71 -0.13 10.43
N TRP A 21 5.16 0.44 9.37
CA TRP A 21 5.48 1.79 8.91
C TRP A 21 5.15 2.84 9.96
N LEU A 22 3.94 2.85 10.50
CA LEU A 22 3.52 3.80 11.53
C LEU A 22 4.32 3.62 12.83
N TRP A 23 4.57 2.38 13.22
CA TRP A 23 5.40 2.09 14.39
C TRP A 23 6.84 2.57 14.20
N ALA A 24 7.45 2.29 13.04
CA ALA A 24 8.78 2.79 12.71
C ALA A 24 8.83 4.32 12.67
N LEU A 25 7.79 4.98 12.12
CA LEU A 25 7.70 6.45 12.10
C LEU A 25 7.69 7.03 13.52
N LEU A 26 6.91 6.45 14.44
CA LEU A 26 6.89 6.85 15.86
C LEU A 26 8.25 6.67 16.53
N LEU A 27 8.93 5.55 16.29
CA LEU A 27 10.28 5.30 16.82
C LEU A 27 11.30 6.26 16.20
N THR A 28 11.19 6.58 14.92
CA THR A 28 12.06 7.53 14.23
C THR A 28 11.98 8.91 14.86
N ILE A 29 10.77 9.43 15.07
CA ILE A 29 10.53 10.73 15.70
C ILE A 29 11.14 10.77 17.12
N LYS A 30 11.05 9.69 17.87
CA LYS A 30 11.57 9.61 19.24
C LYS A 30 13.08 9.42 19.33
N THR A 31 13.72 8.88 18.30
CA THR A 31 15.10 8.41 18.33
C THR A 31 16.05 9.29 17.54
N VAL A 32 15.76 9.53 16.28
CA VAL A 32 16.72 10.08 15.32
C VAL A 32 17.08 11.56 15.56
N PRO A 33 16.21 12.42 16.13
CA PRO A 33 16.58 13.77 16.52
C PRO A 33 17.57 13.83 17.71
N LYS A 34 17.64 12.75 18.50
CA LYS A 34 18.44 12.72 19.74
C LYS A 34 19.90 12.34 19.46
N CYS A 35 20.78 12.66 20.44
CA CYS A 35 22.16 12.25 20.37
C CYS A 35 22.28 10.70 20.49
N PRO A 36 23.08 10.04 19.63
CA PRO A 36 23.26 8.59 19.64
C PRO A 36 24.04 8.04 20.84
N ASN A 37 24.74 8.91 21.59
CA ASN A 37 25.56 8.51 22.74
C ASN A 37 24.76 8.18 24.01
N ILE A 38 23.46 8.45 24.00
CA ILE A 38 22.57 8.07 25.09
C ILE A 38 22.20 6.60 24.89
N SER A 39 22.44 5.73 25.91
CA SER A 39 22.18 4.28 25.81
C SER A 39 20.74 3.96 25.35
N MET A 40 19.78 4.73 25.82
CA MET A 40 18.37 4.60 25.41
C MET A 40 18.15 4.88 23.92
N SER A 41 18.88 5.84 23.32
CA SER A 41 18.77 6.13 21.88
C SER A 41 19.32 4.98 21.04
N GLY A 42 20.39 4.31 21.49
CA GLY A 42 20.92 3.11 20.84
C GLY A 42 19.91 1.96 20.84
N ILE A 43 19.32 1.65 21.99
CA ILE A 43 18.28 0.60 22.11
C ILE A 43 17.06 0.92 21.24
N ASN A 44 16.64 2.17 21.20
CA ASN A 44 15.52 2.57 20.35
C ASN A 44 15.86 2.46 18.86
N MET A 45 17.11 2.70 18.46
CA MET A 45 17.57 2.45 17.08
C MET A 45 17.47 0.97 16.73
N LEU A 46 17.86 0.06 17.63
CA LEU A 46 17.72 -1.39 17.39
C LEU A 46 16.24 -1.80 17.26
N LYS A 47 15.35 -1.29 18.14
CA LYS A 47 13.91 -1.53 18.03
C LYS A 47 13.36 -1.03 16.70
N LEU A 48 13.73 0.19 16.29
CA LEU A 48 13.37 0.78 15.01
C LEU A 48 13.79 -0.12 13.84
N SER A 49 15.01 -0.64 13.91
CA SER A 49 15.59 -1.49 12.86
C SER A 49 14.85 -2.82 12.72
N VAL A 50 14.46 -3.43 13.84
CA VAL A 50 13.62 -4.64 13.83
C VAL A 50 12.28 -4.35 13.16
N VAL A 51 11.63 -3.25 13.53
CA VAL A 51 10.32 -2.87 12.99
C VAL A 51 10.40 -2.58 11.49
N ILE A 52 11.47 -1.89 11.03
CA ILE A 52 11.66 -1.66 9.59
C ILE A 52 11.95 -2.97 8.85
N GLY A 53 12.76 -3.86 9.42
CA GLY A 53 13.03 -5.18 8.84
C GLY A 53 11.76 -6.01 8.64
N LEU A 54 10.87 -6.06 9.65
CA LEU A 54 9.55 -6.70 9.54
C LEU A 54 8.66 -6.00 8.51
N GLY A 55 8.73 -4.70 8.41
CA GLY A 55 8.05 -3.94 7.37
C GLY A 55 8.56 -4.28 5.97
N ILE A 56 9.86 -4.46 5.77
CA ILE A 56 10.45 -4.89 4.49
C ILE A 56 9.99 -6.30 4.12
N LEU A 57 9.92 -7.22 5.10
CA LEU A 57 9.34 -8.56 4.88
C LEU A 57 7.88 -8.50 4.43
N SER A 58 7.14 -7.52 4.92
CA SER A 58 5.74 -7.33 4.51
C SER A 58 5.65 -6.76 3.09
N LYS A 59 6.46 -5.74 2.79
CA LYS A 59 6.52 -5.11 1.46
C LYS A 59 7.83 -4.34 1.28
N TYR A 60 8.53 -4.59 0.18
CA TYR A 60 9.87 -4.02 -0.11
C TYR A 60 9.93 -2.50 -0.02
N THR A 61 8.83 -1.82 -0.35
CA THR A 61 8.76 -0.36 -0.31
C THR A 61 9.00 0.23 1.08
N THR A 62 8.96 -0.57 2.16
CA THR A 62 9.33 -0.10 3.50
C THR A 62 10.80 0.33 3.61
N ILE A 63 11.67 -0.07 2.67
CA ILE A 63 13.06 0.42 2.56
C ILE A 63 13.14 1.96 2.48
N PHE A 64 12.09 2.63 1.95
CA PHE A 64 12.04 4.08 1.88
C PHE A 64 12.10 4.78 3.25
N LEU A 65 11.73 4.10 4.34
CA LEU A 65 11.93 4.62 5.68
C LEU A 65 13.43 4.74 6.02
N TRP A 66 14.24 3.74 5.66
CA TRP A 66 15.69 3.85 5.81
C TRP A 66 16.27 4.98 4.96
N ILE A 67 15.79 5.14 3.73
CA ILE A 67 16.21 6.26 2.86
C ILE A 67 15.90 7.59 3.57
N GLY A 68 14.69 7.78 4.08
CA GLY A 68 14.30 8.99 4.81
C GLY A 68 15.12 9.23 6.09
N ILE A 69 15.39 8.16 6.86
CA ILE A 69 16.21 8.23 8.07
C ILE A 69 17.66 8.59 7.74
N ILE A 70 18.26 7.96 6.74
CA ILE A 70 19.63 8.24 6.31
C ILE A 70 19.75 9.68 5.80
N LEU A 71 18.78 10.16 5.02
CA LEU A 71 18.75 11.56 4.58
C LEU A 71 18.64 12.52 5.76
N TYR A 72 17.79 12.22 6.76
CA TYR A 72 17.71 13.04 7.96
C TYR A 72 19.04 13.07 8.73
N ILE A 73 19.65 11.93 8.93
CA ILE A 73 20.95 11.80 9.62
C ILE A 73 22.01 12.61 8.87
N PHE A 74 22.09 12.45 7.56
CA PHE A 74 23.10 13.12 6.74
C PHE A 74 22.99 14.64 6.77
N PHE A 75 21.76 15.19 6.70
CA PHE A 75 21.55 16.62 6.64
C PHE A 75 21.44 17.30 8.01
N TYR A 76 20.92 16.57 9.05
CA TYR A 76 20.50 17.23 10.29
C TYR A 76 21.09 16.65 11.57
N ASN A 77 21.60 15.42 11.57
CA ASN A 77 22.16 14.79 12.79
C ASN A 77 23.28 13.80 12.45
N ARG A 78 24.40 14.32 11.96
CA ARG A 78 25.54 13.52 11.49
C ARG A 78 26.23 12.71 12.58
N ASP A 79 25.95 12.96 13.85
CA ASP A 79 26.52 12.16 14.95
C ASP A 79 26.13 10.69 14.86
N TRP A 80 24.98 10.38 14.30
CA TRP A 80 24.59 9.01 14.03
C TRP A 80 25.51 8.28 13.06
N LEU A 81 26.15 8.97 12.12
CA LEU A 81 27.13 8.36 11.20
C LEU A 81 28.36 7.81 11.91
N LYS A 82 28.67 8.31 13.11
CA LYS A 82 29.77 7.82 13.95
C LYS A 82 29.30 6.76 14.96
N SER A 83 28.01 6.51 15.04
CA SER A 83 27.43 5.62 16.04
C SER A 83 27.34 4.18 15.52
N LYS A 84 27.91 3.24 16.26
CA LYS A 84 27.78 1.80 15.97
C LYS A 84 26.33 1.33 15.89
N TRP A 85 25.41 1.97 16.63
CA TRP A 85 24.00 1.59 16.70
C TRP A 85 23.28 1.75 15.37
N LEU A 86 23.68 2.72 14.53
CA LEU A 86 23.14 2.87 13.17
C LEU A 86 23.50 1.64 12.32
N TYR A 87 24.76 1.26 12.30
CA TYR A 87 25.25 0.15 11.47
C TYR A 87 24.74 -1.20 11.93
N ILE A 88 24.70 -1.42 13.26
CA ILE A 88 24.09 -2.62 13.85
C ILE A 88 22.60 -2.67 13.48
N GLY A 89 21.91 -1.53 13.51
CA GLY A 89 20.52 -1.43 13.13
C GLY A 89 20.27 -1.77 11.66
N LEU A 90 21.07 -1.22 10.74
CA LEU A 90 21.01 -1.57 9.32
C LEU A 90 21.24 -3.07 9.11
N LEU A 91 22.23 -3.64 9.80
CA LEU A 91 22.51 -5.07 9.73
C LEU A 91 21.32 -5.92 10.23
N ILE A 92 20.69 -5.53 11.35
CA ILE A 92 19.50 -6.22 11.89
C ILE A 92 18.37 -6.21 10.85
N SER A 93 18.06 -5.05 10.25
CA SER A 93 17.03 -4.98 9.23
C SER A 93 17.37 -5.85 8.00
N ALA A 94 18.65 -5.88 7.60
CA ALA A 94 19.11 -6.74 6.51
C ALA A 94 18.96 -8.22 6.85
N ILE A 95 19.35 -8.65 8.07
CA ILE A 95 19.22 -10.05 8.52
C ILE A 95 17.75 -10.47 8.54
N ILE A 96 16.86 -9.64 9.07
CA ILE A 96 15.42 -9.93 9.06
C ILE A 96 14.88 -10.08 7.64
N SER A 97 15.45 -9.36 6.67
CA SER A 97 15.05 -9.41 5.26
C SER A 97 15.67 -10.57 4.47
N ILE A 98 16.61 -11.34 5.04
CA ILE A 98 17.27 -12.48 4.38
C ILE A 98 16.29 -13.49 3.77
N PRO A 99 15.14 -13.86 4.41
CA PRO A 99 14.18 -14.79 3.81
C PRO A 99 13.72 -14.39 2.42
N ILE A 100 13.62 -13.09 2.13
CA ILE A 100 13.28 -12.58 0.79
C ILE A 100 14.36 -12.99 -0.22
N LEU A 101 15.64 -12.81 0.15
CA LEU A 101 16.75 -13.14 -0.70
C LEU A 101 16.85 -14.66 -0.94
N ILE A 102 16.73 -15.46 0.13
CA ILE A 102 16.77 -16.93 0.03
C ILE A 102 15.66 -17.42 -0.89
N TRP A 103 14.45 -16.94 -0.71
CA TRP A 103 13.32 -17.32 -1.55
C TRP A 103 13.54 -16.94 -3.03
N ASN A 104 14.07 -15.75 -3.31
CA ASN A 104 14.36 -15.32 -4.67
C ASN A 104 15.47 -16.18 -5.32
N ILE A 105 16.51 -16.55 -4.57
CA ILE A 105 17.56 -17.44 -5.07
C ILE A 105 16.97 -18.82 -5.43
N GLN A 106 16.08 -19.35 -4.59
CA GLN A 106 15.43 -20.64 -4.81
C GLN A 106 14.41 -20.65 -5.96
N ASN A 107 13.92 -19.47 -6.37
CA ASN A 107 12.89 -19.30 -7.39
C ASN A 107 13.38 -18.42 -8.56
N ASP A 108 14.64 -18.54 -8.97
CA ASP A 108 15.22 -17.86 -10.15
C ASP A 108 14.97 -16.35 -10.20
N PHE A 109 14.97 -15.70 -9.03
CA PHE A 109 14.74 -14.26 -8.88
C PHE A 109 13.40 -13.76 -9.46
N ILE A 110 12.40 -14.62 -9.56
CA ILE A 110 11.12 -14.32 -10.21
C ILE A 110 10.46 -13.06 -9.64
N SER A 111 10.51 -12.85 -8.31
CA SER A 111 9.94 -11.67 -7.67
C SER A 111 10.73 -10.40 -8.02
N ILE A 112 12.05 -10.47 -7.99
CA ILE A 112 12.91 -9.34 -8.34
C ILE A 112 12.73 -8.99 -9.82
N ASN A 113 12.77 -9.98 -10.71
CA ASN A 113 12.56 -9.79 -12.15
C ASN A 113 11.17 -9.18 -12.44
N PHE A 114 10.12 -9.64 -11.76
CA PHE A 114 8.80 -9.08 -11.89
C PHE A 114 8.73 -7.59 -11.50
N HIS A 115 9.37 -7.21 -10.39
CA HIS A 115 9.41 -5.82 -9.95
C HIS A 115 10.34 -4.96 -10.81
N THR A 116 11.51 -5.49 -11.20
CA THR A 116 12.45 -4.79 -12.09
C THR A 116 11.81 -4.50 -13.44
N ASN A 117 11.14 -5.49 -14.04
CA ASN A 117 10.40 -5.28 -15.29
C ASN A 117 9.29 -4.24 -15.18
N ARG A 118 8.73 -4.03 -13.98
CA ARG A 118 7.73 -2.98 -13.74
C ARG A 118 8.32 -1.58 -13.62
N VAL A 119 9.58 -1.45 -13.24
CA VAL A 119 10.27 -0.16 -13.08
C VAL A 119 11.36 0.08 -14.13
N ASP A 120 11.56 -0.88 -15.04
CA ASP A 120 12.47 -0.70 -16.16
C ASP A 120 11.96 0.40 -17.08
N MET A 121 12.73 1.46 -17.24
CA MET A 121 12.44 2.62 -18.07
C MET A 121 13.11 2.53 -19.45
N SER A 122 13.84 1.45 -19.74
CA SER A 122 14.52 1.27 -21.03
C SER A 122 13.50 1.10 -22.17
N GLY A 123 13.63 1.91 -23.21
CA GLY A 123 12.75 1.85 -24.37
C GLY A 123 11.39 2.53 -24.24
N TYR A 124 11.11 3.24 -23.12
CA TYR A 124 9.88 4.01 -22.96
C TYR A 124 10.08 5.50 -23.22
N SER A 125 9.16 6.10 -23.97
CA SER A 125 9.01 7.54 -24.06
C SER A 125 8.22 8.08 -22.85
N MET A 126 8.39 9.35 -22.53
CA MET A 126 7.55 10.01 -21.53
C MET A 126 6.08 9.97 -21.94
N ASP A 127 5.23 9.56 -21.02
CA ASP A 127 3.78 9.51 -21.19
C ASP A 127 3.08 10.26 -20.07
N PHE A 128 2.55 11.42 -20.40
CA PHE A 128 1.86 12.29 -19.43
C PHE A 128 0.51 11.73 -19.00
N ASP A 129 -0.11 10.83 -19.75
CA ASP A 129 -1.38 10.19 -19.36
C ASP A 129 -1.17 9.29 -18.13
N TYR A 130 -0.03 8.61 -18.06
CA TYR A 130 0.32 7.83 -16.85
C TYR A 130 0.55 8.73 -15.64
N LEU A 131 1.23 9.87 -15.80
CA LEU A 131 1.45 10.85 -14.74
C LEU A 131 0.12 11.43 -14.23
N ILE A 132 -0.75 11.85 -15.14
CA ILE A 132 -2.07 12.38 -14.79
C ILE A 132 -2.90 11.31 -14.08
N SER A 133 -2.87 10.09 -14.60
CA SER A 133 -3.56 8.94 -13.99
C SER A 133 -3.06 8.64 -12.57
N GLU A 134 -1.75 8.74 -12.32
CA GLU A 134 -1.16 8.55 -10.98
C GLU A 134 -1.59 9.66 -10.03
N ILE A 135 -1.45 10.94 -10.42
CA ILE A 135 -1.81 12.09 -9.56
C ILE A 135 -3.31 12.08 -9.24
N LEU A 136 -4.17 11.83 -10.23
CA LEU A 136 -5.61 11.74 -10.02
C LEU A 136 -5.95 10.50 -9.17
N GLY A 137 -5.27 9.39 -9.41
CA GLY A 137 -5.42 8.18 -8.64
C GLY A 137 -5.03 8.38 -7.17
N GLU A 138 -3.87 8.99 -6.89
CA GLU A 138 -3.47 9.34 -5.53
C GLU A 138 -4.48 10.25 -4.84
N PHE A 139 -4.95 11.29 -5.55
CA PHE A 139 -5.95 12.22 -5.05
C PHE A 139 -7.24 11.51 -4.62
N LEU A 140 -7.77 10.64 -5.48
CA LEU A 140 -9.01 9.91 -5.20
C LEU A 140 -8.79 8.81 -4.15
N TYR A 141 -7.69 8.07 -4.22
CA TYR A 141 -7.39 6.93 -3.36
C TYR A 141 -7.08 7.33 -1.92
N ASN A 142 -6.46 8.50 -1.72
CA ASN A 142 -6.11 9.01 -0.40
C ASN A 142 -7.19 9.90 0.25
N ASN A 143 -8.41 9.91 -0.24
CA ASN A 143 -9.47 10.85 0.11
C ASN A 143 -9.12 12.29 -0.29
N PRO A 144 -9.80 12.88 -1.27
CA PRO A 144 -9.49 14.20 -1.81
C PRO A 144 -9.30 15.29 -0.77
N ILE A 145 -10.11 15.27 0.28
CA ILE A 145 -10.05 16.27 1.36
C ILE A 145 -8.75 16.11 2.17
N VAL A 146 -8.39 14.87 2.51
CA VAL A 146 -7.16 14.57 3.25
C VAL A 146 -5.93 14.90 2.39
N TYR A 147 -5.96 14.58 1.10
CA TYR A 147 -4.86 14.85 0.17
C TYR A 147 -4.58 16.35 0.04
N ILE A 148 -5.63 17.16 -0.14
CA ILE A 148 -5.50 18.63 -0.16
C ILE A 148 -4.95 19.13 1.18
N LEU A 149 -5.47 18.65 2.31
CA LEU A 149 -4.98 19.04 3.63
C LEU A 149 -3.50 18.72 3.83
N VAL A 150 -3.03 17.56 3.36
CA VAL A 150 -1.63 17.18 3.40
C VAL A 150 -0.79 18.18 2.61
N ILE A 151 -1.16 18.50 1.37
CA ILE A 151 -0.43 19.47 0.55
C ILE A 151 -0.37 20.85 1.24
N VAL A 152 -1.52 21.35 1.70
CA VAL A 152 -1.60 22.64 2.38
C VAL A 152 -0.75 22.66 3.66
N SER A 153 -0.75 21.54 4.43
CA SER A 153 0.04 21.41 5.65
C SER A 153 1.54 21.36 5.38
N ILE A 154 1.98 20.71 4.31
CA ILE A 154 3.38 20.73 3.86
C ILE A 154 3.81 22.17 3.57
N ILE A 155 3.03 22.90 2.77
CA ILE A 155 3.32 24.30 2.43
C ILE A 155 3.35 25.17 3.70
N ALA A 156 2.42 24.97 4.63
CA ALA A 156 2.39 25.69 5.91
C ALA A 156 3.61 25.38 6.78
N GLY A 157 4.01 24.10 6.84
CA GLY A 157 5.19 23.66 7.58
C GLY A 157 6.50 24.25 7.02
N LEU A 158 6.67 24.23 5.70
CA LEU A 158 7.83 24.80 5.02
C LEU A 158 7.91 26.32 5.22
N ARG A 159 6.76 27.00 5.37
CA ARG A 159 6.68 28.45 5.69
C ARG A 159 6.80 28.76 7.18
N GLY A 160 7.05 27.75 8.03
CA GLY A 160 7.17 27.95 9.48
C GLY A 160 5.86 28.32 10.18
N LYS A 161 4.70 27.98 9.61
CA LYS A 161 3.37 28.34 10.12
C LYS A 161 2.68 27.19 10.91
N LEU A 162 3.42 26.13 11.26
CA LEU A 162 2.92 25.04 12.10
C LEU A 162 3.57 25.08 13.47
N SER A 163 2.78 24.84 14.52
CA SER A 163 3.24 24.64 15.92
C SER A 163 3.87 23.25 16.07
N LEU A 164 4.91 22.98 15.28
CA LEU A 164 5.60 21.69 15.25
C LEU A 164 7.11 21.92 15.27
N GLU A 165 7.83 21.11 16.04
CA GLU A 165 9.29 21.15 16.03
C GLU A 165 9.84 20.90 14.62
N LYS A 166 10.87 21.65 14.24
CA LYS A 166 11.52 21.50 12.94
C LYS A 166 12.07 20.10 12.70
N SER A 167 12.52 19.42 13.74
CA SER A 167 12.99 18.04 13.71
C SER A 167 11.86 17.07 13.27
N HIS A 168 10.69 17.20 13.86
CA HIS A 168 9.52 16.37 13.55
C HIS A 168 9.01 16.64 12.14
N LEU A 169 8.90 17.93 11.76
CA LEU A 169 8.54 18.32 10.39
C LEU A 169 9.44 17.63 9.36
N ARG A 170 10.77 17.74 9.55
CA ARG A 170 11.77 17.16 8.64
C ARG A 170 11.65 15.64 8.53
N ILE A 171 11.45 14.96 9.66
CA ILE A 171 11.27 13.50 9.69
C ILE A 171 10.01 13.09 8.91
N LEU A 172 8.88 13.74 9.16
CA LEU A 172 7.63 13.43 8.46
C LEU A 172 7.76 13.65 6.96
N LEU A 173 8.41 14.74 6.55
CA LEU A 173 8.67 15.02 5.13
C LEU A 173 9.61 13.98 4.52
N LEU A 174 10.72 13.64 5.19
CA LEU A 174 11.70 12.68 4.67
C LEU A 174 11.23 11.23 4.75
N ALA A 175 10.30 10.89 5.63
CA ALA A 175 9.66 9.57 5.63
C ALA A 175 8.59 9.45 4.53
N GLY A 176 7.91 10.55 4.16
CA GLY A 176 6.81 10.53 3.22
C GLY A 176 7.20 10.85 1.78
N LEU A 177 7.93 11.96 1.56
CA LEU A 177 8.19 12.47 0.21
C LEU A 177 9.05 11.56 -0.68
N PRO A 178 10.11 10.87 -0.20
CA PRO A 178 10.94 10.07 -1.08
C PRO A 178 10.16 9.00 -1.85
N ILE A 179 9.26 8.27 -1.22
CA ILE A 179 8.45 7.25 -1.89
C ILE A 179 7.44 7.89 -2.85
N VAL A 180 6.78 8.98 -2.46
CA VAL A 180 5.81 9.70 -3.31
C VAL A 180 6.50 10.24 -4.56
N ILE A 181 7.63 10.94 -4.39
CA ILE A 181 8.39 11.52 -5.51
C ILE A 181 8.89 10.41 -6.45
N THR A 182 9.39 9.30 -5.91
CA THR A 182 9.89 8.18 -6.71
C THR A 182 8.79 7.63 -7.61
N PHE A 183 7.59 7.37 -7.09
CA PHE A 183 6.52 6.81 -7.92
C PHE A 183 5.89 7.83 -8.87
N ILE A 184 5.85 9.11 -8.52
CA ILE A 184 5.50 10.20 -9.45
C ILE A 184 6.50 10.26 -10.61
N ILE A 185 7.82 10.13 -10.34
CA ILE A 185 8.81 10.10 -11.42
C ILE A 185 8.65 8.85 -12.28
N PHE A 186 8.42 7.68 -11.68
CA PHE A 186 8.18 6.45 -12.44
C PHE A 186 6.93 6.52 -13.30
N SER A 187 5.89 7.24 -12.85
CA SER A 187 4.66 7.41 -13.62
C SER A 187 4.83 8.24 -14.89
N LEU A 188 5.93 8.99 -15.05
CA LEU A 188 6.27 9.63 -16.33
C LEU A 188 6.61 8.63 -17.44
N PHE A 189 7.00 7.41 -17.08
CA PHE A 189 7.49 6.42 -18.04
C PHE A 189 6.61 5.15 -18.06
N ARG A 190 5.92 4.86 -16.96
CA ARG A 190 5.15 3.63 -16.78
C ARG A 190 3.92 3.84 -15.94
N ARG A 191 2.91 3.03 -16.18
CA ARG A 191 1.71 3.00 -15.33
C ARG A 191 2.07 2.47 -13.94
N THR A 192 1.96 3.35 -12.96
CA THR A 192 2.09 3.05 -11.52
C THR A 192 0.71 2.79 -10.90
N LEU A 193 0.69 2.32 -9.67
CA LEU A 193 -0.55 2.09 -8.94
C LEU A 193 -0.63 3.07 -7.76
N PRO A 194 -1.67 3.90 -7.67
CA PRO A 194 -1.78 4.99 -6.69
C PRO A 194 -1.64 4.57 -5.22
N HIS A 195 -1.90 3.30 -4.90
CA HIS A 195 -1.72 2.79 -3.54
C HIS A 195 -0.25 2.54 -3.17
N TRP A 196 0.69 2.58 -4.11
CA TRP A 196 2.11 2.38 -3.79
C TRP A 196 2.69 3.54 -2.98
N THR A 197 2.15 4.74 -3.13
CA THR A 197 2.54 5.94 -2.39
C THR A 197 1.83 6.09 -1.04
N ALA A 198 0.82 5.26 -0.75
CA ALA A 198 0.00 5.36 0.45
C ALA A 198 0.80 5.40 1.77
N PRO A 199 1.88 4.62 1.99
CA PRO A 199 2.70 4.74 3.20
C PRO A 199 3.35 6.12 3.34
N GLY A 200 3.79 6.71 2.23
CA GLY A 200 4.34 8.07 2.19
C GLY A 200 3.30 9.11 2.59
N ILE A 201 2.14 9.09 1.97
CA ILE A 201 1.03 9.99 2.32
C ILE A 201 0.62 9.81 3.79
N THR A 202 0.58 8.56 4.29
CA THR A 202 0.29 8.27 5.70
C THR A 202 1.30 8.94 6.63
N SER A 203 2.58 9.01 6.27
CA SER A 203 3.60 9.74 7.03
C SER A 203 3.35 11.25 7.09
N LEU A 204 2.64 11.81 6.12
CA LEU A 204 2.38 13.25 6.02
C LEU A 204 1.05 13.68 6.68
N ILE A 205 0.13 12.73 6.94
CA ILE A 205 -1.16 13.01 7.62
C ILE A 205 -0.99 13.71 8.98
N PRO A 206 0.01 13.39 9.84
CA PRO A 206 0.22 14.13 11.09
C PRO A 206 0.43 15.63 10.89
N LEU A 207 1.01 16.07 9.76
CA LEU A 207 1.13 17.51 9.45
C LEU A 207 -0.25 18.15 9.26
N ALA A 208 -1.17 17.46 8.59
CA ALA A 208 -2.55 17.93 8.43
C ALA A 208 -3.27 18.02 9.78
N ALA A 209 -3.04 17.08 10.69
CA ALA A 209 -3.59 17.12 12.04
C ALA A 209 -3.09 18.33 12.83
N VAL A 210 -1.79 18.64 12.79
CA VAL A 210 -1.21 19.84 13.41
C VAL A 210 -1.80 21.11 12.75
N TYR A 211 -1.88 21.15 11.43
CA TYR A 211 -2.43 22.30 10.69
C TYR A 211 -3.89 22.60 11.10
N ILE A 212 -4.72 21.57 11.25
CA ILE A 212 -6.10 21.72 11.73
C ILE A 212 -6.11 22.21 13.18
N SER A 213 -5.27 21.62 14.04
CA SER A 213 -5.15 21.97 15.46
C SER A 213 -4.76 23.43 15.64
N ASP A 214 -3.75 23.91 14.92
CA ASP A 214 -3.23 25.28 15.00
C ASP A 214 -4.29 26.35 14.59
N ARG A 215 -5.20 25.97 13.70
CA ARG A 215 -6.25 26.88 13.20
C ARG A 215 -7.55 26.78 13.97
N ARG A 216 -7.63 25.84 14.90
CA ARG A 216 -8.81 25.63 15.72
C ARG A 216 -8.87 26.64 16.86
N ILE A 217 -9.43 27.82 16.58
CA ILE A 217 -9.66 28.83 17.60
C ILE A 217 -10.94 28.48 18.35
N LYS A 218 -10.81 28.04 19.64
CA LYS A 218 -11.86 28.00 20.70
C LYS A 218 -13.17 27.22 20.43
N THR A 219 -13.29 26.42 19.39
CA THR A 219 -14.52 25.63 19.18
C THR A 219 -14.41 24.22 19.80
N ARG A 220 -15.43 23.79 20.57
CA ARG A 220 -15.48 22.49 21.26
C ARG A 220 -15.96 21.32 20.38
N GLY A 221 -16.13 21.45 19.11
CA GLY A 221 -16.66 20.41 18.22
C GLY A 221 -15.60 19.71 17.37
N ILE A 222 -15.95 18.65 16.64
CA ILE A 222 -15.11 18.03 15.60
C ILE A 222 -15.00 19.00 14.43
N PRO A 223 -13.80 19.29 13.90
CA PRO A 223 -13.65 20.14 12.73
C PRO A 223 -14.48 19.66 11.54
N VAL A 224 -15.21 20.57 10.90
CA VAL A 224 -16.11 20.26 9.77
C VAL A 224 -15.36 19.49 8.65
N VAL A 225 -14.11 19.83 8.40
CA VAL A 225 -13.27 19.14 7.40
C VAL A 225 -13.09 17.66 7.71
N ILE A 226 -13.01 17.26 8.98
CA ILE A 226 -12.94 15.86 9.40
C ILE A 226 -14.29 15.17 9.16
N ILE A 227 -15.39 15.85 9.52
CA ILE A 227 -16.75 15.33 9.29
C ILE A 227 -17.00 15.10 7.80
N LEU A 228 -16.65 16.07 6.95
CA LEU A 228 -16.78 15.95 5.50
C LEU A 228 -15.91 14.82 4.93
N SER A 229 -14.69 14.67 5.44
CA SER A 229 -13.79 13.58 5.03
C SER A 229 -14.36 12.21 5.40
N LEU A 230 -14.90 12.04 6.60
CA LEU A 230 -15.55 10.81 7.04
C LEU A 230 -16.84 10.53 6.26
N ALA A 231 -17.66 11.56 6.03
CA ALA A 231 -18.91 11.45 5.24
C ALA A 231 -18.59 11.00 3.81
N LEU A 232 -17.56 11.56 3.18
CA LEU A 232 -17.13 11.17 1.84
C LEU A 232 -16.68 9.70 1.78
N ILE A 233 -15.88 9.26 2.76
CA ILE A 233 -15.47 7.84 2.86
C ILE A 233 -16.69 6.94 3.02
N SER A 234 -17.58 7.26 3.95
CA SER A 234 -18.80 6.47 4.20
C SER A 234 -19.68 6.39 2.97
N LEU A 235 -19.85 7.51 2.26
CA LEU A 235 -20.62 7.55 1.00
C LEU A 235 -20.01 6.62 -0.06
N ILE A 236 -18.70 6.70 -0.31
CA ILE A 236 -18.05 5.87 -1.33
C ILE A 236 -18.11 4.38 -0.98
N ILE A 237 -17.90 4.02 0.30
CA ILE A 237 -18.04 2.63 0.76
C ILE A 237 -19.48 2.15 0.56
N THR A 238 -20.46 2.95 0.94
CA THR A 238 -21.88 2.58 0.79
C THR A 238 -22.23 2.39 -0.68
N LEU A 239 -21.84 3.32 -1.55
CA LEU A 239 -22.09 3.20 -2.99
C LEU A 239 -21.38 1.97 -3.60
N GLY A 240 -20.16 1.68 -3.15
CA GLY A 240 -19.44 0.48 -3.55
C GLY A 240 -20.15 -0.81 -3.13
N LEU A 241 -20.62 -0.89 -1.89
CA LEU A 241 -21.37 -2.05 -1.39
C LEU A 241 -22.72 -2.21 -2.10
N VAL A 242 -23.42 -1.11 -2.39
CA VAL A 242 -24.66 -1.14 -3.16
C VAL A 242 -24.35 -1.62 -4.59
N GLN A 243 -23.31 -1.11 -5.23
CA GLN A 243 -22.90 -1.56 -6.58
C GLN A 243 -22.60 -3.05 -6.61
N ILE A 244 -21.80 -3.56 -5.64
CA ILE A 244 -21.45 -4.98 -5.54
C ILE A 244 -22.70 -5.86 -5.38
N ASN A 245 -23.69 -5.41 -4.59
CA ASN A 245 -24.89 -6.21 -4.34
C ASN A 245 -25.97 -6.11 -5.44
N SER A 246 -26.12 -4.96 -6.06
CA SER A 246 -27.25 -4.69 -6.98
C SER A 246 -26.85 -4.51 -8.44
N GLY A 247 -25.55 -4.23 -8.73
CA GLY A 247 -25.09 -3.94 -10.09
C GLY A 247 -25.80 -2.77 -10.75
N PHE A 248 -26.20 -1.74 -9.96
CA PHE A 248 -27.06 -0.65 -10.45
C PHE A 248 -26.38 0.23 -11.50
N ILE A 249 -25.04 0.29 -11.54
CA ILE A 249 -24.28 0.92 -12.62
C ILE A 249 -23.87 -0.18 -13.60
N PRO A 250 -24.41 -0.23 -14.81
CA PRO A 250 -23.96 -1.18 -15.83
C PRO A 250 -22.66 -0.65 -16.45
N PHE A 251 -21.52 -1.17 -16.02
CA PHE A 251 -20.21 -0.78 -16.55
C PHE A 251 -19.95 -1.29 -17.97
N ASP A 252 -20.56 -2.41 -18.35
CA ASP A 252 -20.47 -2.94 -19.70
C ASP A 252 -21.83 -3.46 -20.15
N LYS A 253 -22.37 -2.85 -21.22
CA LYS A 253 -23.60 -3.29 -21.90
C LYS A 253 -23.30 -4.11 -23.14
N SER A 254 -22.05 -4.52 -23.36
CA SER A 254 -21.67 -5.28 -24.56
C SER A 254 -22.33 -6.65 -24.53
N THR A 255 -22.97 -6.99 -25.63
CA THR A 255 -23.48 -8.36 -25.93
C THR A 255 -22.37 -9.25 -26.49
N ASP A 256 -21.19 -8.71 -26.77
CA ASP A 256 -20.03 -9.47 -27.24
C ASP A 256 -19.47 -10.31 -26.08
N TYR A 257 -19.46 -11.62 -26.24
CA TYR A 257 -19.01 -12.59 -25.26
C TYR A 257 -17.58 -12.34 -24.75
N ASN A 258 -16.72 -11.77 -25.61
CA ASN A 258 -15.34 -11.44 -25.28
C ASN A 258 -15.18 -10.14 -24.45
N ARG A 259 -16.26 -9.40 -24.26
CA ARG A 259 -16.25 -8.10 -23.58
C ARG A 259 -17.13 -8.04 -22.34
N ILE A 260 -17.93 -9.08 -22.08
CA ILE A 260 -18.81 -9.11 -20.91
C ILE A 260 -17.98 -8.89 -19.63
N GLY A 261 -18.31 -7.85 -18.90
CA GLY A 261 -17.67 -7.50 -17.63
C GLY A 261 -16.24 -6.98 -17.71
N LYS A 262 -15.67 -6.74 -18.90
CA LYS A 262 -14.27 -6.34 -19.08
C LYS A 262 -13.87 -5.09 -18.29
N ASN A 263 -14.79 -4.16 -18.08
CA ASN A 263 -14.56 -2.88 -17.39
C ASN A 263 -15.33 -2.79 -16.07
N ASP A 264 -15.86 -3.88 -15.56
CA ASP A 264 -16.61 -3.90 -14.32
C ASP A 264 -15.71 -4.32 -13.14
N PRO A 265 -15.25 -3.37 -12.30
CA PRO A 265 -14.38 -3.69 -11.17
C PRO A 265 -15.10 -4.46 -10.05
N SER A 266 -16.44 -4.54 -10.07
CA SER A 266 -17.19 -5.29 -9.07
C SER A 266 -17.11 -6.81 -9.31
N LEU A 267 -16.81 -7.25 -10.53
CA LEU A 267 -16.64 -8.68 -10.84
C LEU A 267 -15.42 -9.32 -10.20
N ASP A 268 -14.43 -8.54 -9.81
CA ASP A 268 -13.31 -9.06 -9.03
C ASP A 268 -13.71 -9.46 -7.61
N ILE A 269 -14.89 -9.03 -7.13
CA ILE A 269 -15.35 -9.23 -5.75
C ILE A 269 -16.67 -9.98 -5.68
N TYR A 270 -17.50 -9.92 -6.74
CA TYR A 270 -18.88 -10.40 -6.76
C TYR A 270 -19.07 -11.63 -7.68
N GLY A 271 -20.01 -12.48 -7.28
CA GLY A 271 -20.49 -13.58 -8.14
C GLY A 271 -19.75 -14.91 -7.98
N TYR A 272 -18.60 -14.96 -7.32
CA TYR A 272 -17.83 -16.20 -7.14
C TYR A 272 -18.62 -17.30 -6.42
N ARG A 273 -19.41 -16.93 -5.40
CA ARG A 273 -20.23 -17.91 -4.66
C ARG A 273 -21.29 -18.54 -5.54
N GLN A 274 -22.06 -17.71 -6.26
CA GLN A 274 -23.14 -18.16 -7.15
C GLN A 274 -22.58 -18.98 -8.31
N ALA A 275 -21.47 -18.53 -8.92
CA ALA A 275 -20.79 -19.26 -9.98
C ALA A 275 -20.22 -20.60 -9.46
N GLY A 276 -19.66 -20.62 -8.23
CA GLY A 276 -19.16 -21.82 -7.60
C GLY A 276 -20.27 -22.86 -7.32
N ASP A 277 -21.45 -22.43 -6.92
CA ASP A 277 -22.57 -23.34 -6.69
C ASP A 277 -23.03 -23.99 -8.02
N LYS A 278 -23.07 -23.24 -9.12
CA LYS A 278 -23.33 -23.80 -10.46
C LYS A 278 -22.23 -24.73 -10.93
N PHE A 279 -20.97 -24.39 -10.66
CA PHE A 279 -19.81 -25.20 -11.00
C PHE A 279 -19.87 -26.59 -10.32
N VAL A 280 -20.19 -26.62 -9.03
CA VAL A 280 -20.38 -27.89 -8.30
C VAL A 280 -21.39 -28.76 -9.01
N TYR A 281 -22.55 -28.21 -9.35
CA TYR A 281 -23.59 -28.95 -10.05
C TYR A 281 -23.11 -29.53 -11.39
N ILE A 282 -22.39 -28.74 -12.20
CA ILE A 282 -21.85 -29.20 -13.49
C ILE A 282 -20.84 -30.32 -13.31
N VAL A 283 -19.86 -30.11 -12.42
CA VAL A 283 -18.82 -31.13 -12.15
C VAL A 283 -19.40 -32.44 -11.65
N GLU A 284 -20.36 -32.41 -10.73
CA GLU A 284 -21.03 -33.62 -10.26
C GLU A 284 -21.80 -34.33 -11.37
N GLN A 285 -22.43 -33.59 -12.28
CA GLN A 285 -23.11 -34.14 -13.43
C GLN A 285 -22.13 -34.78 -14.41
N ASP A 286 -21.03 -34.12 -14.72
CA ASP A 286 -20.02 -34.60 -15.67
C ASP A 286 -19.28 -35.82 -15.12
N ARG A 287 -19.01 -35.89 -13.82
CA ARG A 287 -18.47 -37.10 -13.16
C ARG A 287 -19.45 -38.28 -13.23
N ARG A 288 -20.73 -38.06 -12.93
CA ARG A 288 -21.78 -39.12 -13.03
C ARG A 288 -21.92 -39.63 -14.45
N ASN A 289 -21.74 -38.80 -15.44
CA ASN A 289 -21.83 -39.16 -16.84
C ASN A 289 -20.53 -39.71 -17.43
N GLY A 290 -19.46 -39.81 -16.62
CA GLY A 290 -18.15 -40.31 -17.06
C GLY A 290 -17.41 -39.37 -18.03
N VAL A 291 -17.82 -38.09 -18.10
CA VAL A 291 -17.20 -37.07 -18.96
C VAL A 291 -15.97 -36.44 -18.27
N MET A 292 -15.98 -36.40 -16.94
CA MET A 292 -14.90 -35.81 -16.14
C MET A 292 -14.34 -36.86 -15.16
N ASP A 293 -12.99 -36.94 -15.12
CA ASP A 293 -12.28 -37.81 -14.16
C ASP A 293 -12.30 -37.19 -12.75
N ASP A 294 -12.33 -38.03 -11.72
CA ASP A 294 -12.27 -37.59 -10.32
C ASP A 294 -10.96 -36.87 -9.97
N ASN A 295 -9.87 -37.21 -10.67
CA ASN A 295 -8.56 -36.54 -10.51
C ASN A 295 -8.38 -35.30 -11.36
N SER A 296 -9.44 -34.76 -11.98
CA SER A 296 -9.37 -33.53 -12.73
C SER A 296 -8.96 -32.35 -11.84
N PHE A 297 -8.22 -31.41 -12.39
CA PHE A 297 -7.75 -30.22 -11.69
C PHE A 297 -8.08 -28.95 -12.48
N MET A 298 -8.13 -27.82 -11.77
CA MET A 298 -8.40 -26.51 -12.34
C MET A 298 -7.09 -25.82 -12.65
N VAL A 299 -6.96 -25.20 -13.83
CA VAL A 299 -5.78 -24.43 -14.23
C VAL A 299 -6.17 -22.98 -14.44
N GLY A 300 -5.36 -22.06 -13.94
CA GLY A 300 -5.54 -20.64 -14.18
C GLY A 300 -4.22 -19.92 -14.47
N SER A 301 -4.24 -18.96 -15.41
CA SER A 301 -3.07 -18.19 -15.80
C SER A 301 -2.79 -16.97 -14.90
N LYS A 302 -3.67 -16.66 -13.94
CA LYS A 302 -3.57 -15.50 -13.06
C LYS A 302 -3.89 -15.90 -11.64
N TRP A 303 -2.98 -15.55 -10.72
CA TRP A 303 -3.07 -15.91 -9.29
C TRP A 303 -4.36 -15.43 -8.60
N PHE A 304 -4.81 -14.19 -8.89
CA PHE A 304 -5.96 -13.61 -8.19
C PHE A 304 -7.29 -14.32 -8.52
N PRO A 305 -7.70 -14.47 -9.80
CA PRO A 305 -8.88 -15.26 -10.12
C PRO A 305 -8.75 -16.72 -9.65
N LEU A 306 -7.56 -17.32 -9.79
CA LEU A 306 -7.34 -18.71 -9.43
C LEU A 306 -7.52 -18.95 -7.93
N ALA A 307 -7.09 -18.04 -7.06
CA ALA A 307 -7.31 -18.12 -5.62
C ALA A 307 -8.81 -18.13 -5.27
N ASN A 308 -9.62 -17.32 -5.96
CA ASN A 308 -11.07 -17.33 -5.82
C ASN A 308 -11.68 -18.64 -6.37
N TYR A 309 -11.19 -19.13 -7.52
CA TYR A 309 -11.65 -20.39 -8.09
C TYR A 309 -11.28 -21.58 -7.20
N GLU A 310 -10.09 -21.59 -6.60
CA GLU A 310 -9.73 -22.60 -5.61
C GLU A 310 -10.71 -22.61 -4.45
N TYR A 311 -10.97 -21.44 -3.84
CA TYR A 311 -11.82 -21.34 -2.66
C TYR A 311 -13.30 -21.62 -2.93
N TYR A 312 -13.87 -21.00 -3.96
CA TYR A 312 -15.31 -21.07 -4.22
C TYR A 312 -15.74 -22.22 -5.13
N PHE A 313 -14.81 -22.82 -5.89
CA PHE A 313 -15.08 -23.86 -6.90
C PHE A 313 -14.35 -25.16 -6.54
N ALA A 314 -13.03 -25.20 -6.71
CA ALA A 314 -12.25 -26.43 -6.65
C ALA A 314 -12.38 -27.16 -5.31
N ARG A 315 -12.28 -26.45 -4.18
CA ARG A 315 -12.43 -27.05 -2.84
C ARG A 315 -13.76 -27.72 -2.61
N LYS A 316 -14.85 -27.21 -3.20
CA LYS A 316 -16.21 -27.77 -3.03
C LYS A 316 -16.36 -29.13 -3.68
N VAL A 317 -15.58 -29.46 -4.67
CA VAL A 317 -15.63 -30.69 -5.46
C VAL A 317 -14.36 -31.53 -5.33
N GLY A 318 -13.47 -31.20 -4.37
CA GLY A 318 -12.24 -31.94 -4.11
C GLY A 318 -11.19 -31.84 -5.21
N MET A 319 -11.21 -30.80 -6.04
CA MET A 319 -10.21 -30.52 -7.06
C MET A 319 -9.02 -29.72 -6.50
N ASN A 320 -7.85 -29.87 -7.12
CA ASN A 320 -6.70 -28.98 -6.92
C ASN A 320 -6.73 -27.85 -7.94
N ALA A 321 -6.26 -26.66 -7.56
CA ALA A 321 -6.05 -25.54 -8.46
C ALA A 321 -4.56 -25.35 -8.70
N LEU A 322 -4.16 -25.22 -9.98
CA LEU A 322 -2.77 -25.05 -10.43
C LEU A 322 -2.62 -23.74 -11.21
N ALA A 323 -1.56 -22.96 -10.90
CA ALA A 323 -1.21 -21.69 -11.55
C ALA A 323 -0.10 -21.88 -12.57
#